data_0b8e1d9467e7f7de22ea150151912f3c
#
_entry.id   0b8e1d9467e7f7de22ea150151912f3c
#
_cell.length_a   1.000
_cell.length_b   1.000
_cell.length_c   1.000
_cell.angle_alpha   90.00
_cell.angle_beta   90.00
_cell.angle_gamma   90.00
#
_symmetry.space_group_name_H-M   'P 1'
#
loop_
_entity.id
_entity.type
_entity.pdbx_description
1 polymer ?
#
loop_
_entity_poly.entity_id
_entity_poly.type
_entity_poly.pdbx_seq_one_letter_code
_entity_poly.pdbx_strand_id
1 'polypeptide(L)'
;MLLVMASCVALATAYSNPYPYTHKNCGIEQTITDTPQKVITMNQGATEFMLAMGLQNNIAGQRAVSELDPIWPRYAEAYATIAVINTTGYPSDEQMVDEYKADFIFASWRSAFREKETPKVHAEDTAGSPGVWSDKSGVAPCDGENSDWWAEGSTYNATNPHGYSTCRSQLHAKGIGTWLEPVSCEDPDLRQSGTPETVYEAITTLGRIFNVPTVASKLIDDMKHDFKLAAETLAKSAAYSLTAVWLDCVSCCSNQTVYPGEWAFVGSGGGAPHLIMNESGLKNVFADRENSWACVKLEEIVDANPDVMIVVDASFDPAMDKIEFMHNHDLFCNSRFVRQADYIKVPFSASTLGPRNGAAALDIVSAALHVITGSMELNGESGVDFFDPLMLADRTKDLKCPVDPSKVKYMKKSYTNCGIRNTLTR
;
A
#
# COMPACT_ATOMS: atom_id res chain seq x y z
N MET A 1 26.10 54.47 -34.64
CA MET A 1 25.02 53.75 -33.94
C MET A 1 24.88 52.37 -34.58
N LEU A 2 25.61 51.40 -34.05
CA LEU A 2 25.62 50.01 -34.57
C LEU A 2 24.53 49.22 -33.82
N LEU A 3 23.53 48.75 -34.56
CA LEU A 3 22.54 47.80 -34.03
C LEU A 3 23.17 46.39 -34.03
N VAL A 4 23.42 45.83 -32.84
CA VAL A 4 23.76 44.39 -32.67
C VAL A 4 22.44 43.64 -32.59
N MET A 5 22.07 42.93 -33.65
CA MET A 5 20.99 41.93 -33.59
C MET A 5 21.52 40.68 -32.93
N ALA A 6 21.07 40.42 -31.72
CA ALA A 6 21.28 39.16 -31.03
C ALA A 6 20.31 38.11 -31.58
N SER A 7 20.82 37.18 -32.40
CA SER A 7 20.06 36.00 -32.83
C SER A 7 19.95 35.02 -31.66
N CYS A 8 18.78 34.91 -31.06
CA CYS A 8 18.45 33.77 -30.18
C CYS A 8 18.30 32.54 -31.04
N VAL A 9 19.35 31.72 -31.10
CA VAL A 9 19.24 30.33 -31.61
C VAL A 9 18.58 29.53 -30.51
N ALA A 10 17.31 29.25 -30.66
CA ALA A 10 16.62 28.24 -29.85
C ALA A 10 17.21 26.87 -30.26
N LEU A 11 18.01 26.29 -29.36
CA LEU A 11 18.39 24.89 -29.44
C LEU A 11 17.12 24.06 -29.20
N ALA A 12 16.42 23.71 -30.27
CA ALA A 12 15.45 22.64 -30.24
C ALA A 12 16.23 21.34 -29.99
N THR A 13 16.30 20.89 -28.74
CA THR A 13 16.70 19.53 -28.45
C THR A 13 15.71 18.62 -29.16
N ALA A 14 16.20 17.91 -30.17
CA ALA A 14 15.42 16.88 -30.87
C ALA A 14 14.95 15.90 -29.80
N TYR A 15 13.66 15.89 -29.52
CA TYR A 15 13.03 14.91 -28.64
C TYR A 15 13.14 13.57 -29.38
N SER A 16 14.13 12.76 -28.99
CA SER A 16 14.21 11.40 -29.51
C SER A 16 12.96 10.65 -29.03
N ASN A 17 12.24 10.05 -29.97
CA ASN A 17 11.09 9.21 -29.63
C ASN A 17 11.53 8.19 -28.57
N PRO A 18 10.92 8.13 -27.35
CA PRO A 18 11.33 7.21 -26.31
C PRO A 18 10.99 5.75 -26.66
N TYR A 19 10.22 5.50 -27.70
CA TYR A 19 9.77 4.18 -28.12
C TYR A 19 10.48 3.69 -29.39
N PRO A 20 10.58 2.34 -29.57
CA PRO A 20 10.09 1.29 -28.64
C PRO A 20 10.90 1.23 -27.35
N TYR A 21 10.22 0.96 -26.22
CA TYR A 21 10.84 0.78 -24.92
C TYR A 21 10.62 -0.65 -24.42
N THR A 22 11.71 -1.41 -24.28
CA THR A 22 11.66 -2.79 -23.77
C THR A 22 12.07 -2.81 -22.29
N HIS A 23 11.31 -3.50 -21.47
CA HIS A 23 11.58 -3.71 -20.08
C HIS A 23 11.15 -5.11 -19.62
N LYS A 24 11.60 -5.51 -18.44
CA LYS A 24 11.26 -6.78 -17.83
C LYS A 24 10.56 -6.53 -16.49
N ASN A 25 9.44 -7.21 -16.25
CA ASN A 25 8.70 -7.10 -15.01
C ASN A 25 8.20 -8.48 -14.57
N CYS A 26 8.57 -8.92 -13.36
CA CYS A 26 8.32 -10.27 -12.85
C CYS A 26 8.75 -11.39 -13.85
N GLY A 27 9.94 -11.25 -14.41
CA GLY A 27 10.47 -12.22 -15.37
C GLY A 27 9.93 -12.11 -16.81
N ILE A 28 8.83 -11.39 -17.01
CA ILE A 28 8.20 -11.24 -18.32
C ILE A 28 8.76 -10.00 -19.03
N GLU A 29 9.33 -10.20 -20.22
CA GLU A 29 9.78 -9.11 -21.09
C GLU A 29 8.62 -8.60 -21.93
N GLN A 30 8.50 -7.28 -22.03
CA GLN A 30 7.54 -6.64 -22.92
C GLN A 30 8.14 -5.39 -23.57
N THR A 31 7.67 -5.09 -24.78
CA THR A 31 8.06 -3.90 -25.54
C THR A 31 6.86 -2.99 -25.72
N ILE A 32 6.96 -1.78 -25.19
CA ILE A 32 5.98 -0.71 -25.36
C ILE A 32 6.36 0.08 -26.61
N THR A 33 5.43 0.20 -27.54
CA THR A 33 5.66 0.85 -28.85
C THR A 33 5.14 2.28 -28.91
N ASP A 34 4.26 2.65 -27.98
CA ASP A 34 3.70 4.00 -27.84
C ASP A 34 3.25 4.21 -26.39
N THR A 35 3.01 5.48 -25.99
CA THR A 35 2.49 5.81 -24.66
C THR A 35 1.10 5.21 -24.44
N PRO A 36 0.90 4.37 -23.41
CA PRO A 36 -0.43 3.84 -23.09
C PRO A 36 -1.43 4.96 -22.77
N GLN A 37 -2.63 4.88 -23.33
CA GLN A 37 -3.67 5.90 -23.23
C GLN A 37 -4.94 5.44 -22.49
N LYS A 38 -5.09 4.11 -22.31
CA LYS A 38 -6.29 3.50 -21.70
C LYS A 38 -5.88 2.47 -20.67
N VAL A 39 -5.46 2.97 -19.52
CA VAL A 39 -4.97 2.15 -18.42
C VAL A 39 -6.13 1.69 -17.53
N ILE A 40 -6.15 0.41 -17.21
CA ILE A 40 -6.96 -0.11 -16.09
C ILE A 40 -6.05 -0.27 -14.88
N THR A 41 -6.42 0.38 -13.78
CA THR A 41 -5.76 0.19 -12.49
C THR A 41 -6.57 -0.76 -11.61
N MET A 42 -5.91 -1.78 -11.08
CA MET A 42 -6.58 -2.90 -10.42
C MET A 42 -6.83 -2.70 -8.92
N ASN A 43 -6.31 -1.62 -8.36
CA ASN A 43 -6.52 -1.23 -6.95
C ASN A 43 -6.08 0.21 -6.70
N GLN A 44 -6.34 0.72 -5.47
CA GLN A 44 -5.99 2.09 -5.08
C GLN A 44 -4.50 2.39 -5.21
N GLY A 45 -3.61 1.46 -4.80
CA GLY A 45 -2.17 1.66 -4.89
C GLY A 45 -1.69 1.91 -6.33
N ALA A 46 -2.17 1.11 -7.29
CA ALA A 46 -1.89 1.31 -8.72
C ALA A 46 -2.47 2.64 -9.22
N THR A 47 -3.68 3.01 -8.75
CA THR A 47 -4.30 4.30 -9.11
C THR A 47 -3.50 5.48 -8.54
N GLU A 48 -3.10 5.42 -7.27
CA GLU A 48 -2.26 6.46 -6.65
C GLU A 48 -0.94 6.65 -7.38
N PHE A 49 -0.35 5.56 -7.84
CA PHE A 49 0.88 5.60 -8.63
C PHE A 49 0.71 6.41 -9.92
N MET A 50 -0.36 6.14 -10.66
CA MET A 50 -0.68 6.88 -11.88
C MET A 50 -0.98 8.36 -11.58
N LEU A 51 -1.74 8.63 -10.53
CA LEU A 51 -2.08 9.99 -10.11
C LEU A 51 -0.83 10.79 -9.68
N ALA A 52 0.09 10.17 -8.96
CA ALA A 52 1.34 10.79 -8.54
C ALA A 52 2.23 11.19 -9.72
N MET A 53 2.14 10.45 -10.83
CA MET A 53 2.81 10.77 -12.09
C MET A 53 2.04 11.75 -13.00
N GLY A 54 0.87 12.25 -12.56
CA GLY A 54 0.05 13.18 -13.35
C GLY A 54 -0.70 12.53 -14.51
N LEU A 55 -0.94 11.22 -14.43
CA LEU A 55 -1.49 10.38 -15.51
C LEU A 55 -2.99 10.08 -15.36
N GLN A 56 -3.75 10.91 -14.64
CA GLN A 56 -5.20 10.71 -14.44
C GLN A 56 -5.97 10.59 -15.75
N ASN A 57 -5.55 11.31 -16.80
CA ASN A 57 -6.22 11.27 -18.11
C ASN A 57 -5.92 9.99 -18.91
N ASN A 58 -4.93 9.22 -18.50
CA ASN A 58 -4.60 7.94 -19.13
C ASN A 58 -5.40 6.77 -18.48
N ILE A 59 -6.08 7.01 -17.35
CA ILE A 59 -6.83 5.96 -16.65
C ILE A 59 -8.23 5.87 -17.27
N ALA A 60 -8.50 4.77 -17.97
CA ALA A 60 -9.80 4.47 -18.55
C ALA A 60 -10.79 3.94 -17.50
N GLY A 61 -10.28 3.29 -16.45
CA GLY A 61 -11.09 2.81 -15.33
C GLY A 61 -10.22 2.31 -14.20
N GLN A 62 -10.75 2.39 -12.99
CA GLN A 62 -10.09 1.88 -11.79
C GLN A 62 -11.00 0.88 -11.06
N ARG A 63 -10.39 -0.16 -10.51
CA ARG A 63 -11.05 -1.05 -9.59
C ARG A 63 -10.54 -0.75 -8.18
N ALA A 64 -11.39 -0.21 -7.33
CA ALA A 64 -11.09 -0.04 -5.92
C ALA A 64 -11.28 -1.36 -5.17
N VAL A 65 -10.46 -1.63 -4.16
CA VAL A 65 -10.71 -2.75 -3.22
C VAL A 65 -12.00 -2.48 -2.47
N SER A 66 -12.21 -1.23 -2.09
CA SER A 66 -13.47 -0.71 -1.58
C SER A 66 -13.61 0.77 -1.96
N GLU A 67 -14.82 1.19 -2.24
CA GLU A 67 -15.14 2.60 -2.49
C GLU A 67 -14.92 3.48 -1.24
N LEU A 68 -14.90 2.87 -0.05
CA LEU A 68 -14.73 3.55 1.22
C LEU A 68 -13.27 3.71 1.65
N ASP A 69 -12.32 3.01 1.00
CA ASP A 69 -10.92 3.14 1.34
C ASP A 69 -10.35 4.44 0.76
N PRO A 70 -9.80 5.32 1.60
CA PRO A 70 -9.40 6.64 1.15
C PRO A 70 -8.18 6.56 0.24
N ILE A 71 -8.31 7.16 -0.94
CA ILE A 71 -7.17 7.48 -1.81
C ILE A 71 -6.27 8.52 -1.11
N TRP A 72 -5.03 8.64 -1.55
CA TRP A 72 -4.15 9.70 -1.05
C TRP A 72 -4.82 11.07 -1.16
N PRO A 73 -5.05 11.79 -0.04
CA PRO A 73 -5.93 12.97 0.00
C PRO A 73 -5.61 14.05 -1.03
N ARG A 74 -4.33 14.26 -1.34
CA ARG A 74 -3.89 15.25 -2.34
C ARG A 74 -4.40 14.97 -3.76
N TYR A 75 -4.84 13.75 -4.05
CA TYR A 75 -5.35 13.35 -5.35
C TYR A 75 -6.86 13.09 -5.37
N ALA A 76 -7.58 13.43 -4.30
CA ALA A 76 -9.00 13.13 -4.16
C ALA A 76 -9.84 13.72 -5.31
N GLU A 77 -9.56 14.94 -5.73
CA GLU A 77 -10.27 15.60 -6.84
C GLU A 77 -10.03 14.86 -8.17
N ALA A 78 -8.77 14.54 -8.47
CA ALA A 78 -8.43 13.81 -9.70
C ALA A 78 -9.02 12.40 -9.68
N TYR A 79 -8.97 11.73 -8.54
CA TYR A 79 -9.55 10.40 -8.34
C TYR A 79 -11.06 10.37 -8.58
N ALA A 80 -11.79 11.37 -8.12
CA ALA A 80 -13.24 11.47 -8.29
C ALA A 80 -13.68 11.58 -9.77
N THR A 81 -12.75 11.90 -10.69
CA THR A 81 -13.04 11.94 -12.13
C THR A 81 -12.84 10.62 -12.84
N ILE A 82 -12.23 9.63 -12.20
CA ILE A 82 -11.90 8.34 -12.79
C ILE A 82 -13.10 7.40 -12.71
N ALA A 83 -13.44 6.74 -13.82
CA ALA A 83 -14.52 5.76 -13.85
C ALA A 83 -14.20 4.58 -12.91
N VAL A 84 -15.17 4.24 -12.04
CA VAL A 84 -15.09 3.06 -11.18
C VAL A 84 -15.64 1.87 -11.95
N ILE A 85 -14.82 0.82 -12.06
CA ILE A 85 -15.27 -0.45 -12.63
C ILE A 85 -16.02 -1.20 -11.54
N ASN A 86 -17.35 -1.24 -11.68
CA ASN A 86 -18.23 -1.87 -10.69
C ASN A 86 -18.21 -3.40 -10.89
N THR A 87 -17.46 -4.09 -10.05
CA THR A 87 -17.35 -5.55 -10.05
C THR A 87 -17.08 -6.06 -8.64
N THR A 88 -17.55 -7.27 -8.34
CA THR A 88 -17.31 -7.92 -7.03
C THR A 88 -15.90 -8.46 -6.85
N GLY A 89 -15.10 -8.49 -7.92
CA GLY A 89 -13.72 -8.94 -7.93
C GLY A 89 -12.87 -8.07 -8.85
N TYR A 90 -11.84 -8.64 -9.45
CA TYR A 90 -11.15 -7.97 -10.53
C TYR A 90 -12.03 -7.95 -11.79
N PRO A 91 -11.88 -6.92 -12.65
CA PRO A 91 -12.61 -6.88 -13.92
C PRO A 91 -12.33 -8.11 -14.77
N SER A 92 -13.35 -8.59 -15.50
CA SER A 92 -13.14 -9.65 -16.47
C SER A 92 -12.31 -9.13 -17.65
N ASP A 93 -11.74 -10.05 -18.40
CA ASP A 93 -10.99 -9.72 -19.60
C ASP A 93 -11.86 -9.03 -20.65
N GLU A 94 -13.10 -9.48 -20.78
CA GLU A 94 -14.09 -8.84 -21.66
C GLU A 94 -14.32 -7.38 -21.24
N GLN A 95 -14.47 -7.11 -19.96
CA GLN A 95 -14.58 -5.74 -19.48
C GLN A 95 -13.32 -4.93 -19.81
N MET A 96 -12.13 -5.43 -19.49
CA MET A 96 -10.90 -4.68 -19.70
C MET A 96 -10.59 -4.46 -21.18
N VAL A 97 -10.73 -5.51 -21.99
CA VAL A 97 -10.33 -5.49 -23.40
C VAL A 97 -11.44 -4.96 -24.30
N ASP A 98 -12.67 -5.41 -24.13
CA ASP A 98 -13.77 -5.13 -25.04
C ASP A 98 -14.60 -3.92 -24.63
N GLU A 99 -14.84 -3.70 -23.36
CA GLU A 99 -15.60 -2.55 -22.87
C GLU A 99 -14.70 -1.32 -22.73
N TYR A 100 -13.64 -1.42 -21.93
CA TYR A 100 -12.75 -0.28 -21.64
C TYR A 100 -11.66 -0.06 -22.70
N LYS A 101 -11.44 -1.04 -23.62
CA LYS A 101 -10.40 -0.98 -24.67
C LYS A 101 -9.02 -0.70 -24.07
N ALA A 102 -8.69 -1.38 -22.97
CA ALA A 102 -7.42 -1.18 -22.28
C ALA A 102 -6.23 -1.48 -23.22
N ASP A 103 -5.23 -0.63 -23.17
CA ASP A 103 -3.92 -0.82 -23.79
C ASP A 103 -2.82 -1.10 -22.75
N PHE A 104 -3.15 -0.90 -21.47
CA PHE A 104 -2.26 -1.21 -20.35
C PHE A 104 -3.05 -1.56 -19.08
N ILE A 105 -2.53 -2.53 -18.28
CA ILE A 105 -3.14 -2.93 -17.01
C ILE A 105 -2.09 -2.86 -15.92
N PHE A 106 -2.41 -2.13 -14.84
CA PHE A 106 -1.53 -1.96 -13.70
C PHE A 106 -2.14 -2.56 -12.43
N ALA A 107 -1.40 -3.46 -11.77
CA ALA A 107 -1.80 -4.09 -10.51
C ALA A 107 -0.70 -4.02 -9.46
N SER A 108 -1.09 -3.83 -8.19
CA SER A 108 -0.17 -3.94 -7.05
C SER A 108 -0.09 -5.37 -6.49
N TRP A 109 -1.08 -6.21 -6.78
CA TRP A 109 -1.18 -7.55 -6.22
C TRP A 109 -1.21 -8.62 -7.30
N ARG A 110 -0.47 -9.72 -7.07
CA ARG A 110 -0.44 -10.88 -7.98
C ARG A 110 -1.81 -11.50 -8.25
N SER A 111 -2.77 -11.33 -7.33
CA SER A 111 -4.14 -11.81 -7.52
C SER A 111 -4.85 -11.23 -8.74
N ALA A 112 -4.35 -10.12 -9.31
CA ALA A 112 -4.88 -9.53 -10.54
C ALA A 112 -4.38 -10.20 -11.82
N PHE A 113 -3.25 -10.92 -11.75
CA PHE A 113 -2.60 -11.56 -12.89
C PHE A 113 -2.23 -13.00 -12.58
N ARG A 114 -2.09 -13.80 -13.65
CA ARG A 114 -1.40 -15.08 -13.61
C ARG A 114 -0.09 -14.97 -14.36
N GLU A 115 0.95 -15.53 -13.80
CA GLU A 115 2.23 -15.62 -14.45
C GLU A 115 2.40 -17.01 -15.09
N LYS A 116 3.27 -17.09 -16.11
CA LYS A 116 3.39 -18.24 -17.02
C LYS A 116 3.87 -19.54 -16.36
N GLU A 117 4.52 -19.45 -15.21
CA GLU A 117 5.12 -20.60 -14.57
C GLU A 117 4.24 -21.14 -13.44
N THR A 118 4.13 -22.45 -13.35
CA THR A 118 3.59 -23.11 -12.15
C THR A 118 4.34 -22.57 -10.94
N PRO A 119 3.64 -21.98 -9.97
CA PRO A 119 4.31 -21.39 -8.82
C PRO A 119 5.21 -22.46 -8.18
N LYS A 120 6.48 -22.15 -8.01
CA LYS A 120 7.33 -22.89 -7.09
C LYS A 120 6.76 -22.62 -5.71
N VAL A 121 5.89 -23.50 -5.24
CA VAL A 121 5.27 -23.38 -3.92
C VAL A 121 6.36 -23.62 -2.89
N HIS A 122 6.94 -22.56 -2.35
CA HIS A 122 7.73 -22.67 -1.14
C HIS A 122 6.82 -23.07 0.03
N ALA A 123 7.30 -23.93 0.93
CA ALA A 123 6.52 -24.36 2.10
C ALA A 123 6.05 -23.17 2.95
N GLU A 124 6.81 -22.11 2.96
CA GLU A 124 6.54 -20.81 3.61
C GLU A 124 5.41 -20.01 2.93
N ASP A 125 5.22 -20.14 1.62
CA ASP A 125 4.09 -19.53 0.92
C ASP A 125 2.75 -20.24 1.25
N THR A 126 2.80 -21.46 1.78
CA THR A 126 1.60 -22.18 2.26
C THR A 126 1.21 -21.80 3.68
N ALA A 127 2.08 -21.12 4.39
CA ALA A 127 1.91 -20.73 5.78
C ALA A 127 1.27 -19.34 5.91
N GLY A 128 0.14 -19.11 5.24
CA GLY A 128 -0.85 -18.14 5.71
C GLY A 128 -0.58 -16.67 5.50
N SER A 129 0.06 -16.30 4.44
CA SER A 129 -0.20 -14.97 3.92
C SER A 129 -1.64 -14.93 3.37
N PRO A 130 -2.56 -14.08 3.86
CA PRO A 130 -3.90 -13.96 3.27
C PRO A 130 -3.88 -13.48 1.81
N GLY A 131 -2.75 -13.01 1.32
CA GLY A 131 -2.49 -12.79 -0.10
C GLY A 131 -1.93 -14.00 -0.83
N VAL A 132 -1.59 -15.08 -0.12
CA VAL A 132 -1.24 -16.38 -0.71
C VAL A 132 -2.53 -17.19 -0.87
N TRP A 133 -3.33 -16.79 -1.78
CA TRP A 133 -4.39 -17.63 -2.31
C TRP A 133 -3.72 -18.76 -3.11
N SER A 134 -3.11 -19.70 -2.40
CA SER A 134 -2.71 -20.97 -2.96
C SER A 134 -3.96 -21.79 -3.19
N ASP A 135 -4.84 -21.33 -4.06
CA ASP A 135 -5.80 -22.25 -4.60
C ASP A 135 -5.08 -23.15 -5.58
N LYS A 136 -4.53 -24.23 -5.03
CA LYS A 136 -3.98 -25.34 -5.80
C LYS A 136 -5.08 -26.13 -6.50
N SER A 137 -6.34 -25.81 -6.26
CA SER A 137 -7.49 -26.54 -6.78
C SER A 137 -7.81 -26.08 -8.20
N GLY A 138 -7.09 -26.59 -9.16
CA GLY A 138 -7.60 -26.74 -10.53
C GLY A 138 -7.54 -25.52 -11.41
N VAL A 139 -6.74 -24.50 -11.07
CA VAL A 139 -6.52 -23.40 -11.99
C VAL A 139 -5.41 -23.77 -12.96
N ALA A 140 -5.76 -23.85 -14.24
CA ALA A 140 -4.82 -24.15 -15.29
C ALA A 140 -3.70 -23.12 -15.35
N PRO A 141 -2.42 -23.54 -15.46
CA PRO A 141 -1.31 -22.62 -15.70
C PRO A 141 -1.51 -21.86 -17.01
N CYS A 142 -0.88 -20.68 -17.10
CA CYS A 142 -0.89 -19.85 -18.31
C CYS A 142 -0.03 -20.42 -19.44
N ASP A 143 0.14 -21.73 -19.53
CA ASP A 143 0.81 -22.41 -20.63
C ASP A 143 -0.13 -22.61 -21.81
N GLY A 144 0.41 -22.46 -23.00
CA GLY A 144 -0.33 -22.29 -24.25
C GLY A 144 -1.25 -23.42 -24.68
N GLU A 145 -1.44 -24.49 -23.90
CA GLU A 145 -2.32 -25.60 -24.23
C GLU A 145 -3.76 -25.42 -23.72
N ASN A 146 -4.02 -24.49 -22.83
CA ASN A 146 -5.35 -24.15 -22.32
C ASN A 146 -5.83 -22.74 -22.69
N SER A 147 -5.51 -22.29 -23.90
CA SER A 147 -5.99 -21.01 -24.44
C SER A 147 -7.52 -20.90 -24.51
N ASP A 148 -8.21 -22.02 -24.49
CA ASP A 148 -9.69 -22.09 -24.52
C ASP A 148 -10.35 -21.66 -23.21
N TRP A 149 -9.58 -21.58 -22.13
CA TRP A 149 -10.08 -21.06 -20.84
C TRP A 149 -10.54 -19.60 -20.93
N TRP A 150 -9.94 -18.85 -21.84
CA TRP A 150 -10.33 -17.49 -22.20
C TRP A 150 -11.60 -17.45 -23.06
N ALA A 151 -11.77 -18.39 -24.00
CA ALA A 151 -12.82 -18.35 -25.01
C ALA A 151 -14.23 -18.64 -24.45
N GLU A 152 -14.33 -19.35 -23.33
CA GLU A 152 -15.62 -19.73 -22.73
C GLU A 152 -16.03 -18.86 -21.53
N GLY A 153 -15.67 -17.59 -21.56
CA GLY A 153 -16.11 -16.65 -20.52
C GLY A 153 -15.82 -17.19 -19.13
N SER A 154 -14.57 -17.05 -18.66
CA SER A 154 -14.23 -17.24 -17.25
C SER A 154 -14.92 -16.17 -16.41
N THR A 155 -16.24 -16.17 -16.52
CA THR A 155 -17.07 -15.43 -15.60
C THR A 155 -16.76 -15.96 -14.21
N TYR A 156 -16.54 -15.03 -13.30
CA TYR A 156 -16.71 -15.27 -11.89
C TYR A 156 -17.78 -16.34 -11.69
N ASN A 157 -17.40 -17.52 -11.27
CA ASN A 157 -18.33 -18.52 -10.89
C ASN A 157 -18.24 -18.77 -9.40
N ALA A 158 -19.29 -19.33 -8.80
CA ALA A 158 -19.39 -19.56 -7.38
C ALA A 158 -18.27 -20.50 -6.81
N THR A 159 -17.52 -21.19 -7.67
CA THR A 159 -16.40 -22.04 -7.30
C THR A 159 -15.04 -21.35 -7.38
N ASN A 160 -14.97 -20.16 -8.02
CA ASN A 160 -13.81 -19.27 -8.01
C ASN A 160 -14.24 -17.83 -7.69
N PRO A 161 -14.58 -17.55 -6.43
CA PRO A 161 -15.09 -16.24 -6.02
C PRO A 161 -14.10 -15.09 -6.17
N HIS A 162 -12.84 -15.37 -6.45
CA HIS A 162 -11.79 -14.35 -6.55
C HIS A 162 -11.46 -13.95 -7.99
N GLY A 163 -12.15 -14.55 -8.99
CA GLY A 163 -12.11 -14.14 -10.38
C GLY A 163 -10.69 -13.87 -10.89
N TYR A 164 -9.79 -14.84 -10.77
CA TYR A 164 -8.45 -14.69 -11.34
C TYR A 164 -8.58 -14.49 -12.83
N SER A 165 -8.44 -13.27 -13.23
CA SER A 165 -8.41 -12.93 -14.63
C SER A 165 -6.98 -13.02 -15.13
N THR A 166 -6.79 -13.40 -16.29
CA THR A 166 -5.87 -13.13 -17.37
C THR A 166 -4.39 -13.35 -17.11
N CYS A 167 -3.87 -14.22 -17.92
CA CYS A 167 -2.43 -14.41 -18.12
C CYS A 167 -1.81 -13.18 -18.80
N ARG A 168 -0.78 -12.62 -18.22
CA ARG A 168 -0.06 -11.46 -18.77
C ARG A 168 0.45 -11.73 -20.20
N SER A 169 0.94 -12.95 -20.48
CA SER A 169 1.38 -13.34 -21.81
C SER A 169 0.27 -13.26 -22.86
N GLN A 170 -0.96 -13.59 -22.51
CA GLN A 170 -2.12 -13.49 -23.39
C GLN A 170 -2.51 -12.03 -23.65
N LEU A 171 -2.42 -11.17 -22.64
CA LEU A 171 -2.60 -9.72 -22.80
C LEU A 171 -1.54 -9.13 -23.73
N HIS A 172 -0.28 -9.50 -23.54
CA HIS A 172 0.81 -9.03 -24.41
C HIS A 172 0.62 -9.49 -25.87
N ALA A 173 0.14 -10.71 -26.10
CA ALA A 173 -0.19 -11.20 -27.45
C ALA A 173 -1.30 -10.37 -28.11
N LYS A 174 -2.16 -9.70 -27.33
CA LYS A 174 -3.18 -8.75 -27.81
C LYS A 174 -2.68 -7.31 -27.89
N GLY A 175 -1.40 -7.07 -27.61
CA GLY A 175 -0.79 -5.73 -27.61
C GLY A 175 -1.10 -4.91 -26.36
N ILE A 176 -1.61 -5.53 -25.29
CA ILE A 176 -1.92 -4.88 -24.01
C ILE A 176 -0.72 -5.00 -23.09
N GLY A 177 -0.13 -3.85 -22.71
CA GLY A 177 0.96 -3.82 -21.73
C GLY A 177 0.49 -4.13 -20.31
N THR A 178 1.40 -4.62 -19.48
CA THR A 178 1.05 -4.89 -18.06
C THR A 178 2.18 -4.49 -17.12
N TRP A 179 1.79 -4.10 -15.90
CA TRP A 179 2.72 -3.93 -14.77
C TRP A 179 2.16 -4.58 -13.53
N LEU A 180 3.01 -5.36 -12.86
CA LEU A 180 2.76 -5.88 -11.51
C LEU A 180 3.85 -5.34 -10.59
N GLU A 181 3.48 -4.86 -9.40
CA GLU A 181 4.47 -4.42 -8.42
C GLU A 181 5.49 -5.54 -8.13
N PRO A 182 6.81 -5.26 -8.22
CA PRO A 182 7.85 -6.30 -8.17
C PRO A 182 7.87 -7.14 -6.89
N VAL A 183 7.40 -6.59 -5.77
CA VAL A 183 7.25 -7.33 -4.50
C VAL A 183 6.12 -8.35 -4.52
N SER A 184 5.25 -8.26 -5.52
CA SER A 184 4.08 -9.13 -5.70
C SER A 184 4.27 -10.17 -6.80
N CYS A 185 5.48 -10.29 -7.38
CA CYS A 185 5.77 -11.32 -8.37
C CYS A 185 5.39 -12.70 -7.83
N GLU A 186 4.77 -13.54 -8.67
CA GLU A 186 4.32 -14.86 -8.27
C GLU A 186 5.50 -15.78 -7.96
N ASP A 187 6.52 -15.78 -8.82
CA ASP A 187 7.77 -16.50 -8.58
C ASP A 187 8.55 -15.83 -7.46
N PRO A 188 8.78 -16.50 -6.32
CA PRO A 188 9.54 -15.95 -5.20
C PRO A 188 10.96 -15.52 -5.56
N ASP A 189 11.59 -16.22 -6.51
CA ASP A 189 12.95 -15.89 -6.97
C ASP A 189 13.02 -14.57 -7.76
N LEU A 190 11.87 -14.06 -8.21
CA LEU A 190 11.71 -12.80 -8.93
C LEU A 190 11.11 -11.68 -8.08
N ARG A 191 10.67 -11.99 -6.86
CA ARG A 191 10.16 -10.99 -5.94
C ARG A 191 11.30 -10.11 -5.47
N GLN A 192 11.08 -8.81 -5.57
CA GLN A 192 12.00 -7.85 -4.99
C GLN A 192 11.59 -7.55 -3.54
N SER A 193 12.58 -7.27 -2.70
CA SER A 193 12.31 -6.76 -1.36
C SER A 193 11.73 -5.35 -1.43
N GLY A 194 10.87 -5.00 -0.47
CA GLY A 194 10.30 -3.67 -0.35
C GLY A 194 11.33 -2.66 0.16
N THR A 195 12.21 -2.22 -0.72
CA THR A 195 13.23 -1.20 -0.43
C THR A 195 12.91 0.10 -1.18
N PRO A 196 13.52 1.23 -0.78
CA PRO A 196 13.39 2.48 -1.53
C PRO A 196 13.78 2.31 -3.00
N GLU A 197 14.85 1.55 -3.27
CA GLU A 197 15.36 1.30 -4.62
C GLU A 197 14.31 0.60 -5.49
N THR A 198 13.61 -0.42 -4.94
CA THR A 198 12.53 -1.11 -5.65
C THR A 198 11.43 -0.13 -6.09
N VAL A 199 11.03 0.79 -5.20
CA VAL A 199 10.02 1.80 -5.51
C VAL A 199 10.55 2.80 -6.53
N TYR A 200 11.81 3.26 -6.40
CA TYR A 200 12.41 4.20 -7.36
C TYR A 200 12.59 3.59 -8.75
N GLU A 201 12.94 2.32 -8.83
CA GLU A 201 13.00 1.59 -10.10
C GLU A 201 11.63 1.45 -10.74
N ALA A 202 10.59 1.13 -9.96
CA ALA A 202 9.21 1.09 -10.45
C ALA A 202 8.76 2.46 -10.98
N ILE A 203 8.98 3.55 -10.23
CA ILE A 203 8.66 4.91 -10.66
C ILE A 203 9.44 5.27 -11.94
N THR A 204 10.73 4.95 -12.00
CA THR A 204 11.58 5.23 -13.17
C THR A 204 11.08 4.48 -14.41
N THR A 205 10.77 3.18 -14.27
CA THR A 205 10.31 2.33 -15.37
C THR A 205 8.95 2.78 -15.88
N LEU A 206 8.00 3.01 -14.98
CA LEU A 206 6.68 3.53 -15.34
C LEU A 206 6.77 4.95 -15.95
N GLY A 207 7.66 5.80 -15.41
CA GLY A 207 7.94 7.10 -16.00
C GLY A 207 8.44 7.03 -17.46
N ARG A 208 9.17 5.97 -17.83
CA ARG A 208 9.58 5.71 -19.21
C ARG A 208 8.45 5.12 -20.04
N ILE A 209 7.69 4.16 -19.50
CA ILE A 209 6.51 3.57 -20.16
C ILE A 209 5.51 4.65 -20.54
N PHE A 210 5.26 5.61 -19.68
CA PHE A 210 4.30 6.69 -19.91
C PHE A 210 4.90 7.99 -20.44
N ASN A 211 6.18 8.00 -20.77
CA ASN A 211 6.91 9.16 -21.31
C ASN A 211 6.84 10.40 -20.39
N VAL A 212 6.95 10.20 -19.09
CA VAL A 212 6.97 11.28 -18.06
C VAL A 212 8.23 11.20 -17.17
N PRO A 213 9.45 11.04 -17.72
CA PRO A 213 10.65 10.77 -16.91
C PRO A 213 11.01 11.91 -15.97
N THR A 214 10.71 13.16 -16.33
CA THR A 214 10.97 14.33 -15.47
C THR A 214 10.06 14.32 -14.24
N VAL A 215 8.78 13.95 -14.42
CA VAL A 215 7.83 13.83 -13.29
C VAL A 215 8.26 12.68 -12.38
N ALA A 216 8.64 11.55 -12.96
CA ALA A 216 9.15 10.40 -12.23
C ALA A 216 10.39 10.75 -11.38
N SER A 217 11.36 11.46 -11.96
CA SER A 217 12.56 11.90 -11.23
C SER A 217 12.21 12.82 -10.06
N LYS A 218 11.33 13.81 -10.29
CA LYS A 218 10.89 14.70 -9.22
C LYS A 218 10.19 13.94 -8.09
N LEU A 219 9.34 13.00 -8.43
CA LEU A 219 8.62 12.18 -7.44
C LEU A 219 9.58 11.36 -6.56
N ILE A 220 10.64 10.80 -7.15
CA ILE A 220 11.70 10.11 -6.42
C ILE A 220 12.44 11.07 -5.48
N ASP A 221 12.77 12.28 -5.94
CA ASP A 221 13.45 13.27 -5.13
C ASP A 221 12.60 13.75 -3.95
N ASP A 222 11.29 13.94 -4.17
CA ASP A 222 10.33 14.29 -3.12
C ASP A 222 10.25 13.15 -2.07
N MET A 223 10.16 11.89 -2.49
CA MET A 223 10.15 10.74 -1.57
C MET A 223 11.44 10.62 -0.75
N LYS A 224 12.61 10.82 -1.37
CA LYS A 224 13.90 10.82 -0.66
C LYS A 224 13.96 11.93 0.38
N HIS A 225 13.41 13.10 0.04
CA HIS A 225 13.33 14.22 0.96
C HIS A 225 12.46 13.88 2.18
N ASP A 226 11.27 13.30 1.95
CA ASP A 226 10.33 12.95 3.01
C ASP A 226 10.89 11.89 3.95
N PHE A 227 11.50 10.81 3.43
CA PHE A 227 12.17 9.79 4.23
C PHE A 227 13.29 10.38 5.08
N LYS A 228 14.14 11.21 4.49
CA LYS A 228 15.22 11.89 5.22
C LYS A 228 14.68 12.77 6.33
N LEU A 229 13.63 13.54 6.05
CA LEU A 229 13.01 14.43 7.03
C LEU A 229 12.37 13.65 8.17
N ALA A 230 11.70 12.51 7.87
CA ALA A 230 11.13 11.62 8.86
C ALA A 230 12.21 11.07 9.81
N ALA A 231 13.28 10.50 9.26
CA ALA A 231 14.39 9.95 10.05
C ALA A 231 15.08 11.02 10.91
N GLU A 232 15.34 12.21 10.36
CA GLU A 232 15.94 13.32 11.12
C GLU A 232 15.02 13.82 12.22
N THR A 233 13.70 13.87 11.98
CA THR A 233 12.71 14.31 12.96
C THR A 233 12.65 13.34 14.13
N LEU A 234 12.61 12.04 13.87
CA LEU A 234 12.65 11.02 14.91
C LEU A 234 13.95 11.08 15.71
N ALA A 235 15.09 11.12 15.02
CA ALA A 235 16.42 11.14 15.67
C ALA A 235 16.63 12.36 16.59
N LYS A 236 16.03 13.51 16.25
CA LYS A 236 16.10 14.73 17.09
C LYS A 236 15.14 14.68 18.29
N SER A 237 14.04 13.95 18.18
CA SER A 237 12.92 14.00 19.12
C SER A 237 12.86 12.83 20.07
N ALA A 238 13.39 11.67 19.71
CA ALA A 238 13.37 10.45 20.52
C ALA A 238 14.77 10.18 21.12
N ALA A 239 14.78 9.91 22.43
CA ALA A 239 16.02 9.57 23.14
C ALA A 239 16.50 8.13 22.85
N TYR A 240 15.65 7.31 22.24
CA TYR A 240 15.90 5.90 21.90
C TYR A 240 15.13 5.52 20.62
N SER A 241 15.52 4.42 20.02
CA SER A 241 14.81 3.89 18.86
C SER A 241 13.42 3.38 19.24
N LEU A 242 12.38 3.95 18.69
CA LEU A 242 11.01 3.51 18.93
C LEU A 242 10.72 2.22 18.17
N THR A 243 10.10 1.27 18.87
CA THR A 243 9.65 -0.01 18.30
C THR A 243 8.20 0.09 17.86
N ALA A 244 7.87 -0.52 16.72
CA ALA A 244 6.52 -0.50 16.18
C ALA A 244 6.10 -1.88 15.67
N VAL A 245 4.80 -2.15 15.75
CA VAL A 245 4.12 -3.25 15.06
C VAL A 245 3.11 -2.63 14.09
N TRP A 246 3.13 -3.10 12.86
CA TRP A 246 2.14 -2.75 11.85
C TRP A 246 1.08 -3.85 11.80
N LEU A 247 -0.08 -3.60 12.39
CA LEU A 247 -1.18 -4.56 12.51
C LEU A 247 -2.16 -4.38 11.34
N ASP A 248 -2.24 -5.39 10.48
CA ASP A 248 -3.21 -5.40 9.38
C ASP A 248 -4.54 -6.02 9.80
N CYS A 249 -4.50 -7.22 10.41
CA CYS A 249 -5.71 -7.96 10.70
C CYS A 249 -5.53 -8.89 11.91
N VAL A 250 -6.55 -9.00 12.76
CA VAL A 250 -6.54 -9.89 13.94
C VAL A 250 -7.22 -11.24 13.71
N SER A 251 -7.85 -11.43 12.55
CA SER A 251 -8.61 -12.66 12.23
C SER A 251 -8.20 -13.33 10.92
N CYS A 252 -7.27 -12.75 10.15
CA CYS A 252 -6.90 -13.22 8.83
C CYS A 252 -6.10 -14.53 8.84
N CYS A 253 -5.42 -14.83 9.95
CA CYS A 253 -4.65 -16.06 10.14
C CYS A 253 -5.51 -17.18 10.74
N SER A 254 -6.63 -17.49 10.10
CA SER A 254 -7.69 -18.34 10.68
C SER A 254 -7.57 -19.83 10.39
N ASN A 255 -6.58 -20.27 9.59
CA ASN A 255 -6.40 -21.70 9.30
C ASN A 255 -5.83 -22.42 10.53
N GLN A 256 -6.69 -22.98 11.37
CA GLN A 256 -6.32 -23.65 12.62
C GLN A 256 -5.39 -24.87 12.46
N THR A 257 -5.30 -25.44 11.26
CA THR A 257 -4.34 -26.52 10.97
C THR A 257 -2.92 -25.97 10.84
N VAL A 258 -2.78 -24.77 10.27
CA VAL A 258 -1.48 -24.09 10.05
C VAL A 258 -1.16 -23.19 11.24
N TYR A 259 -2.16 -22.51 11.78
CA TYR A 259 -2.07 -21.54 12.88
C TYR A 259 -2.95 -21.96 14.05
N PRO A 260 -2.54 -22.95 14.85
CA PRO A 260 -3.31 -23.34 16.03
C PRO A 260 -3.22 -22.23 17.09
N GLY A 261 -4.38 -21.83 17.61
CA GLY A 261 -4.48 -20.76 18.59
C GLY A 261 -4.85 -19.42 17.98
N GLU A 262 -4.36 -18.33 18.57
CA GLU A 262 -4.72 -16.96 18.19
C GLU A 262 -3.55 -16.25 17.52
N TRP A 263 -3.79 -15.74 16.33
CA TRP A 263 -2.77 -15.15 15.47
C TRP A 263 -3.26 -13.84 14.88
N ALA A 264 -2.33 -12.93 14.65
CA ALA A 264 -2.56 -11.69 13.93
C ALA A 264 -1.70 -11.63 12.65
N PHE A 265 -2.15 -10.85 11.68
CA PHE A 265 -1.45 -10.58 10.45
C PHE A 265 -0.77 -9.21 10.55
N VAL A 266 0.54 -9.19 10.38
CA VAL A 266 1.37 -8.01 10.62
C VAL A 266 2.29 -7.72 9.45
N GLY A 267 2.65 -6.44 9.29
CA GLY A 267 3.70 -6.03 8.36
C GLY A 267 5.06 -6.52 8.82
N SER A 268 5.73 -7.29 7.95
CA SER A 268 7.01 -7.93 8.23
C SER A 268 8.16 -7.36 7.38
N GLY A 269 9.27 -8.06 7.22
CA GLY A 269 10.52 -7.51 6.71
C GLY A 269 10.59 -7.14 5.22
N GLY A 270 9.59 -7.52 4.41
CA GLY A 270 9.75 -7.46 2.95
C GLY A 270 8.86 -6.45 2.21
N GLY A 271 7.96 -5.71 2.86
CA GLY A 271 6.96 -4.88 2.19
C GLY A 271 6.94 -3.41 2.60
N ALA A 272 5.90 -2.69 2.19
CA ALA A 272 5.73 -1.28 2.47
C ALA A 272 5.75 -0.94 3.97
N PRO A 273 5.14 -1.73 4.87
CA PRO A 273 5.24 -1.48 6.31
C PRO A 273 6.68 -1.42 6.80
N HIS A 274 7.52 -2.39 6.37
CA HIS A 274 8.93 -2.39 6.75
C HIS A 274 9.70 -1.23 6.13
N LEU A 275 9.50 -0.97 4.84
CA LEU A 275 10.11 0.18 4.16
C LEU A 275 9.82 1.47 4.91
N ILE A 276 8.56 1.76 5.21
CA ILE A 276 8.15 3.00 5.87
C ILE A 276 8.76 3.11 7.27
N MET A 277 8.69 2.04 8.06
CA MET A 277 9.27 2.02 9.41
C MET A 277 10.79 2.18 9.38
N ASN A 278 11.47 1.44 8.50
CA ASN A 278 12.93 1.48 8.40
C ASN A 278 13.44 2.85 7.96
N GLU A 279 12.88 3.42 6.90
CA GLU A 279 13.27 4.72 6.38
C GLU A 279 12.92 5.87 7.33
N SER A 280 11.90 5.71 8.17
CA SER A 280 11.56 6.67 9.23
C SER A 280 12.39 6.52 10.50
N GLY A 281 13.21 5.47 10.61
CA GLY A 281 14.01 5.16 11.82
C GLY A 281 13.24 4.45 12.92
N LEU A 282 12.00 4.01 12.67
CA LEU A 282 11.26 3.12 13.56
C LEU A 282 11.77 1.69 13.43
N LYS A 283 11.80 0.97 14.53
CA LYS A 283 12.20 -0.43 14.54
C LYS A 283 10.97 -1.32 14.36
N ASN A 284 10.84 -1.96 13.20
CA ASN A 284 9.83 -3.00 12.99
C ASN A 284 10.18 -4.23 13.86
N VAL A 285 9.26 -4.62 14.75
CA VAL A 285 9.42 -5.75 15.67
C VAL A 285 9.57 -7.08 14.91
N PHE A 286 8.91 -7.20 13.76
CA PHE A 286 8.90 -8.41 12.93
C PHE A 286 9.72 -8.27 11.64
N ALA A 287 10.77 -7.47 11.66
CA ALA A 287 11.67 -7.27 10.51
C ALA A 287 12.46 -8.53 10.12
N ASP A 288 12.56 -9.50 11.02
CA ASP A 288 13.24 -10.78 10.80
C ASP A 288 12.43 -11.78 9.95
N ARG A 289 11.15 -11.48 9.67
CA ARG A 289 10.30 -12.28 8.79
C ARG A 289 10.48 -11.80 7.35
N GLU A 290 10.83 -12.70 6.44
CA GLU A 290 11.29 -12.35 5.08
C GLU A 290 10.19 -11.82 4.15
N ASN A 291 8.93 -12.20 4.38
CA ASN A 291 7.81 -11.79 3.54
C ASN A 291 7.39 -10.34 3.81
N SER A 292 6.56 -9.78 2.94
CA SER A 292 5.94 -8.46 3.15
C SER A 292 4.99 -8.45 4.36
N TRP A 293 4.36 -9.60 4.62
CA TRP A 293 3.38 -9.82 5.67
C TRP A 293 3.59 -11.18 6.31
N ALA A 294 3.32 -11.29 7.60
CA ALA A 294 3.44 -12.54 8.35
C ALA A 294 2.30 -12.74 9.35
N CYS A 295 1.92 -14.00 9.55
CA CYS A 295 1.12 -14.39 10.69
C CYS A 295 2.04 -14.58 11.90
N VAL A 296 1.71 -13.91 13.00
CA VAL A 296 2.42 -14.01 14.28
C VAL A 296 1.42 -14.34 15.39
N LYS A 297 1.87 -15.02 16.43
CA LYS A 297 1.02 -15.26 17.60
C LYS A 297 0.77 -13.95 18.34
N LEU A 298 -0.43 -13.84 18.94
CA LEU A 298 -0.75 -12.66 19.76
C LEU A 298 0.24 -12.48 20.92
N GLU A 299 0.74 -13.58 21.49
CA GLU A 299 1.76 -13.57 22.53
C GLU A 299 3.05 -12.89 22.06
N GLU A 300 3.48 -13.12 20.81
CA GLU A 300 4.69 -12.50 20.26
C GLU A 300 4.57 -10.97 20.23
N ILE A 301 3.37 -10.43 19.91
CA ILE A 301 3.11 -8.99 19.93
C ILE A 301 3.19 -8.44 21.35
N VAL A 302 2.59 -9.15 22.32
CA VAL A 302 2.59 -8.75 23.73
C VAL A 302 3.98 -8.80 24.33
N ASP A 303 4.74 -9.87 24.05
CA ASP A 303 6.12 -10.04 24.54
C ASP A 303 7.07 -8.99 23.97
N ALA A 304 6.87 -8.62 22.69
CA ALA A 304 7.62 -7.56 22.06
C ALA A 304 7.33 -6.17 22.67
N ASN A 305 6.12 -5.98 23.20
CA ASN A 305 5.65 -4.76 23.86
C ASN A 305 6.06 -3.47 23.12
N PRO A 306 5.61 -3.28 21.86
CA PRO A 306 6.05 -2.17 21.02
C PRO A 306 5.75 -0.81 21.64
N ASP A 307 6.50 0.21 21.23
CA ASP A 307 6.25 1.59 21.64
C ASP A 307 4.99 2.16 21.02
N VAL A 308 4.70 1.78 19.79
CA VAL A 308 3.49 2.17 19.08
C VAL A 308 2.91 0.98 18.31
N MET A 309 1.58 0.96 18.21
CA MET A 309 0.84 0.05 17.35
C MET A 309 0.30 0.84 16.15
N ILE A 310 0.80 0.54 14.95
CA ILE A 310 0.30 1.10 13.70
C ILE A 310 -0.83 0.18 13.23
N VAL A 311 -2.06 0.69 13.19
CA VAL A 311 -3.26 -0.10 12.90
C VAL A 311 -3.81 0.30 11.55
N VAL A 312 -3.91 -0.66 10.65
CA VAL A 312 -4.47 -0.45 9.32
C VAL A 312 -5.97 -0.22 9.42
N ASP A 313 -6.46 0.82 8.75
CA ASP A 313 -7.88 1.14 8.62
C ASP A 313 -8.34 0.79 7.21
N ALA A 314 -9.12 -0.28 7.10
CA ALA A 314 -9.72 -0.74 5.87
C ALA A 314 -11.24 -0.80 6.02
N SER A 315 -11.99 -0.52 4.98
CA SER A 315 -13.45 -0.55 5.02
C SER A 315 -14.02 -1.95 5.33
N PHE A 316 -13.29 -3.00 4.94
CA PHE A 316 -13.64 -4.40 5.20
C PHE A 316 -13.10 -4.93 6.54
N ASP A 317 -12.19 -4.21 7.18
CA ASP A 317 -11.59 -4.54 8.48
C ASP A 317 -11.15 -3.24 9.19
N PRO A 318 -12.10 -2.53 9.82
CA PRO A 318 -11.86 -1.22 10.42
C PRO A 318 -10.82 -1.26 11.54
N ALA A 319 -9.99 -0.21 11.62
CA ALA A 319 -9.00 -0.09 12.69
C ALA A 319 -9.61 -0.12 14.09
N MET A 320 -10.82 0.44 14.24
CA MET A 320 -11.50 0.48 15.53
C MET A 320 -11.88 -0.91 16.02
N ASP A 321 -12.29 -1.81 15.13
CA ASP A 321 -12.66 -3.18 15.51
C ASP A 321 -11.44 -3.97 16.03
N LYS A 322 -10.26 -3.74 15.43
CA LYS A 322 -8.97 -4.30 15.92
C LYS A 322 -8.60 -3.77 17.31
N ILE A 323 -8.83 -2.47 17.55
CA ILE A 323 -8.59 -1.85 18.85
C ILE A 323 -9.56 -2.42 19.89
N GLU A 324 -10.85 -2.51 19.58
CA GLU A 324 -11.84 -3.13 20.46
C GLU A 324 -11.51 -4.59 20.78
N PHE A 325 -11.05 -5.35 19.77
CA PHE A 325 -10.54 -6.70 20.00
C PHE A 325 -9.40 -6.72 21.03
N MET A 326 -8.37 -5.88 20.87
CA MET A 326 -7.25 -5.81 21.81
C MET A 326 -7.70 -5.39 23.21
N HIS A 327 -8.64 -4.45 23.33
CA HIS A 327 -9.19 -3.99 24.60
C HIS A 327 -10.14 -5.00 25.26
N ASN A 328 -10.63 -5.99 24.52
CA ASN A 328 -11.48 -7.06 25.06
C ASN A 328 -10.74 -8.39 25.28
N HIS A 329 -9.46 -8.46 24.95
CA HIS A 329 -8.65 -9.68 25.00
C HIS A 329 -7.72 -9.67 26.22
N ASP A 330 -7.81 -10.68 27.11
CA ASP A 330 -7.08 -10.75 28.38
C ASP A 330 -5.55 -10.59 28.22
N LEU A 331 -5.01 -11.14 27.15
CA LEU A 331 -3.58 -11.11 26.84
C LEU A 331 -3.06 -9.68 26.68
N PHE A 332 -3.83 -8.81 26.04
CA PHE A 332 -3.42 -7.43 25.72
C PHE A 332 -3.63 -6.43 26.86
N CYS A 333 -4.50 -6.72 27.83
CA CYS A 333 -4.86 -5.78 28.90
C CYS A 333 -3.68 -5.23 29.70
N ASN A 334 -2.59 -6.00 29.80
CA ASN A 334 -1.38 -5.57 30.50
C ASN A 334 -0.35 -4.89 29.59
N SER A 335 -0.55 -4.89 28.29
CA SER A 335 0.36 -4.26 27.34
C SER A 335 0.39 -2.74 27.52
N ARG A 336 1.56 -2.15 27.36
CA ARG A 336 1.74 -0.71 27.51
C ARG A 336 0.95 0.08 26.48
N PHE A 337 1.02 -0.32 25.21
CA PHE A 337 0.35 0.36 24.10
C PHE A 337 -1.18 0.34 24.25
N VAL A 338 -1.78 -0.71 24.82
CA VAL A 338 -3.22 -0.76 25.13
C VAL A 338 -3.55 0.22 26.26
N ARG A 339 -2.80 0.17 27.38
CA ARG A 339 -3.07 1.03 28.54
C ARG A 339 -2.85 2.52 28.29
N GLN A 340 -1.98 2.87 27.35
CA GLN A 340 -1.65 4.25 27.00
C GLN A 340 -2.33 4.72 25.72
N ALA A 341 -3.02 3.83 25.03
CA ALA A 341 -3.63 4.08 23.72
C ALA A 341 -2.61 4.60 22.67
N ASP A 342 -1.42 3.97 22.65
CA ASP A 342 -0.33 4.35 21.75
C ASP A 342 -0.61 3.80 20.32
N TYR A 343 -1.73 4.23 19.72
CA TYR A 343 -2.21 3.79 18.41
C TYR A 343 -2.03 4.85 17.33
N ILE A 344 -1.56 4.41 16.17
CA ILE A 344 -1.51 5.21 14.94
C ILE A 344 -2.44 4.55 13.92
N LYS A 345 -3.30 5.32 13.29
CA LYS A 345 -4.18 4.86 12.23
C LYS A 345 -3.54 5.10 10.86
N VAL A 346 -3.48 4.07 10.02
CA VAL A 346 -3.00 4.18 8.65
C VAL A 346 -4.06 3.66 7.68
N PRO A 347 -4.33 4.34 6.57
CA PRO A 347 -5.25 3.84 5.56
C PRO A 347 -4.65 2.61 4.87
N PHE A 348 -5.50 1.67 4.45
CA PHE A 348 -5.10 0.44 3.77
C PHE A 348 -4.17 0.71 2.56
N SER A 349 -4.49 1.72 1.76
CA SER A 349 -3.69 2.09 0.59
C SER A 349 -2.25 2.54 0.92
N ALA A 350 -1.99 3.06 2.13
CA ALA A 350 -0.63 3.38 2.58
C ALA A 350 0.21 2.13 2.90
N SER A 351 -0.43 0.96 3.02
CA SER A 351 0.25 -0.33 3.27
C SER A 351 0.81 -0.98 1.99
N THR A 352 0.65 -0.33 0.83
CA THR A 352 1.23 -0.77 -0.44
C THR A 352 2.50 0.01 -0.77
N LEU A 353 3.43 -0.63 -1.50
CA LEU A 353 4.59 0.09 -2.03
C LEU A 353 4.14 1.09 -3.08
N GLY A 354 4.69 2.30 -3.01
CA GLY A 354 4.38 3.33 -3.96
C GLY A 354 4.81 4.74 -3.54
N PRO A 355 4.45 5.74 -4.33
CA PRO A 355 4.87 7.13 -4.14
C PRO A 355 4.46 7.75 -2.79
N ARG A 356 3.38 7.25 -2.18
CA ARG A 356 2.86 7.73 -0.89
C ARG A 356 3.77 7.39 0.29
N ASN A 357 4.66 6.40 0.15
CA ASN A 357 5.42 5.86 1.29
C ASN A 357 6.32 6.91 1.96
N GLY A 358 6.89 7.87 1.22
CA GLY A 358 7.65 8.97 1.81
C GLY A 358 6.79 9.85 2.73
N ALA A 359 5.67 10.34 2.22
CA ALA A 359 4.73 11.15 3.01
C ALA A 359 4.16 10.36 4.21
N ALA A 360 3.87 9.06 4.02
CA ALA A 360 3.41 8.19 5.10
C ALA A 360 4.47 8.03 6.19
N ALA A 361 5.76 7.90 5.84
CA ALA A 361 6.85 7.83 6.82
C ALA A 361 6.92 9.09 7.69
N LEU A 362 6.78 10.27 7.08
CA LEU A 362 6.82 11.55 7.79
C LEU A 362 5.62 11.70 8.74
N ASP A 363 4.42 11.37 8.28
CA ASP A 363 3.21 11.46 9.10
C ASP A 363 3.21 10.39 10.22
N ILE A 364 3.72 9.17 9.97
CA ILE A 364 3.85 8.13 11.01
C ILE A 364 4.82 8.55 12.10
N VAL A 365 5.96 9.17 11.76
CA VAL A 365 6.89 9.71 12.77
C VAL A 365 6.22 10.79 13.59
N SER A 366 5.51 11.71 12.94
CA SER A 366 4.78 12.78 13.62
C SER A 366 3.71 12.22 14.56
N ALA A 367 2.95 11.21 14.10
CA ALA A 367 1.95 10.51 14.91
C ALA A 367 2.58 9.76 16.08
N ALA A 368 3.68 9.03 15.87
CA ALA A 368 4.39 8.31 16.90
C ALA A 368 4.91 9.26 18.00
N LEU A 369 5.52 10.37 17.62
CA LEU A 369 5.97 11.38 18.56
C LEU A 369 4.79 12.05 19.29
N HIS A 370 3.67 12.26 18.61
CA HIS A 370 2.46 12.80 19.23
C HIS A 370 1.93 11.87 20.32
N VAL A 371 1.68 10.60 20.00
CA VAL A 371 1.10 9.67 20.97
C VAL A 371 2.05 9.38 22.16
N ILE A 372 3.37 9.39 21.92
CA ILE A 372 4.36 9.10 22.97
C ILE A 372 4.69 10.34 23.80
N THR A 373 4.79 11.52 23.21
CA THR A 373 5.27 12.73 23.90
C THR A 373 4.22 13.82 24.04
N GLY A 374 3.16 13.78 23.23
CA GLY A 374 2.14 14.82 23.11
C GLY A 374 2.66 16.12 22.47
N SER A 375 3.76 16.10 21.70
CA SER A 375 4.52 17.30 21.33
C SER A 375 4.48 17.68 19.86
N MET A 376 3.95 16.84 18.97
CA MET A 376 3.93 17.11 17.54
C MET A 376 2.51 17.27 16.99
N GLU A 377 2.35 18.13 16.00
CA GLU A 377 1.13 18.22 15.20
C GLU A 377 1.29 17.37 13.93
N LEU A 378 0.21 16.71 13.53
CA LEU A 378 0.14 15.94 12.28
C LEU A 378 -0.14 16.89 11.12
N ASN A 379 0.59 16.73 10.02
CA ASN A 379 0.21 17.32 8.75
C ASN A 379 -0.93 16.53 8.08
N GLY A 380 -0.94 15.21 8.28
CA GLY A 380 -2.00 14.31 7.80
C GLY A 380 -2.11 14.22 6.27
N GLU A 381 -1.07 14.65 5.54
CA GLU A 381 -1.09 14.68 4.08
C GLU A 381 -1.21 13.29 3.45
N SER A 382 -0.69 12.26 4.13
CA SER A 382 -0.76 10.89 3.68
C SER A 382 -2.04 10.14 4.11
N GLY A 383 -2.90 10.77 4.93
CA GLY A 383 -4.06 10.14 5.54
C GLY A 383 -3.74 9.30 6.77
N VAL A 384 -2.50 9.28 7.22
CA VAL A 384 -2.12 8.76 8.55
C VAL A 384 -2.68 9.68 9.62
N ASP A 385 -3.19 9.11 10.69
CA ASP A 385 -3.83 9.84 11.78
C ASP A 385 -3.61 9.13 13.13
N PHE A 386 -4.06 9.72 14.21
CA PHE A 386 -4.13 9.10 15.52
C PHE A 386 -5.58 9.08 16.03
N PHE A 387 -5.86 8.27 17.03
CA PHE A 387 -7.21 8.16 17.56
C PHE A 387 -7.46 9.20 18.64
N ASP A 388 -8.65 9.83 18.60
CA ASP A 388 -9.11 10.67 19.71
C ASP A 388 -9.29 9.83 20.99
N PRO A 389 -8.56 10.14 22.09
CA PRO A 389 -8.64 9.38 23.32
C PRO A 389 -10.01 9.40 23.99
N LEU A 390 -10.80 10.45 23.81
CA LEU A 390 -12.15 10.51 24.34
C LEU A 390 -13.06 9.56 23.57
N MET A 391 -12.89 9.49 22.26
CA MET A 391 -13.58 8.53 21.41
C MET A 391 -13.18 7.10 21.79
N LEU A 392 -11.88 6.84 21.98
CA LEU A 392 -11.39 5.53 22.42
C LEU A 392 -11.94 5.16 23.79
N ALA A 393 -11.97 6.09 24.73
CA ALA A 393 -12.51 5.84 26.07
C ALA A 393 -14.01 5.51 26.02
N ASP A 394 -14.79 6.21 25.19
CA ASP A 394 -16.21 5.90 25.02
C ASP A 394 -16.42 4.53 24.35
N ARG A 395 -15.67 4.22 23.30
CA ARG A 395 -15.77 2.94 22.58
C ARG A 395 -15.31 1.74 23.41
N THR A 396 -14.37 1.92 24.33
CA THR A 396 -13.80 0.83 25.14
C THR A 396 -14.34 0.74 26.56
N LYS A 397 -15.22 1.65 26.99
CA LYS A 397 -15.71 1.78 28.38
C LYS A 397 -16.27 0.50 29.01
N ASP A 398 -16.92 -0.33 28.18
CA ASP A 398 -17.57 -1.58 28.60
C ASP A 398 -16.71 -2.82 28.31
N LEU A 399 -15.48 -2.64 27.78
CA LEU A 399 -14.56 -3.72 27.47
C LEU A 399 -13.69 -4.09 28.70
N LYS A 400 -12.99 -5.22 28.64
CA LYS A 400 -12.17 -5.75 29.74
C LYS A 400 -11.09 -4.77 30.23
N CYS A 401 -10.48 -4.03 29.32
CA CYS A 401 -9.43 -3.05 29.62
C CYS A 401 -9.71 -1.71 28.94
N PRO A 402 -10.60 -0.92 29.53
CA PRO A 402 -10.99 0.36 28.94
C PRO A 402 -9.81 1.36 28.89
N VAL A 403 -9.83 2.25 27.93
CA VAL A 403 -8.92 3.40 27.90
C VAL A 403 -9.25 4.35 29.05
N ASP A 404 -8.23 4.65 29.85
CA ASP A 404 -8.31 5.72 30.88
C ASP A 404 -7.71 7.00 30.28
N PRO A 405 -8.53 8.00 29.89
CA PRO A 405 -8.04 9.22 29.27
C PRO A 405 -6.99 9.95 30.11
N SER A 406 -7.03 9.79 31.44
CA SER A 406 -6.06 10.43 32.35
C SER A 406 -4.63 9.89 32.21
N LYS A 407 -4.48 8.70 31.61
CA LYS A 407 -3.20 8.04 31.39
C LYS A 407 -2.65 8.31 29.97
N VAL A 408 -3.47 8.79 29.05
CA VAL A 408 -3.06 9.08 27.69
C VAL A 408 -2.18 10.33 27.66
N LYS A 409 -0.95 10.19 27.17
CA LYS A 409 0.09 11.23 27.31
C LYS A 409 -0.21 12.52 26.54
N TYR A 410 -0.75 12.41 25.35
CA TYR A 410 -1.04 13.57 24.51
C TYR A 410 -2.26 14.37 24.99
N MET A 411 -3.18 13.80 25.78
CA MET A 411 -4.25 14.53 26.44
C MET A 411 -3.76 15.54 27.49
N LYS A 412 -2.67 15.23 28.19
CA LYS A 412 -2.18 16.08 29.28
C LYS A 412 -1.68 17.44 28.84
N LYS A 413 -1.30 17.62 27.56
CA LYS A 413 -0.81 18.90 27.03
C LYS A 413 -1.88 19.74 26.36
N SER A 414 -2.93 19.14 25.78
CA SER A 414 -4.01 19.88 25.15
C SER A 414 -4.85 20.70 26.13
N TYR A 415 -5.00 20.22 27.39
CA TYR A 415 -5.73 20.96 28.43
C TYR A 415 -4.95 22.12 29.07
N THR A 416 -3.62 22.12 28.99
CA THR A 416 -2.80 23.23 29.52
C THR A 416 -2.67 24.41 28.55
N ASN A 417 -2.97 24.22 27.25
CA ASN A 417 -2.93 25.27 26.23
C ASN A 417 -4.31 25.76 25.75
N CYS A 418 -5.41 25.23 26.27
CA CYS A 418 -6.76 25.66 25.92
C CYS A 418 -7.21 26.88 26.74
N GLY A 419 -6.36 27.94 26.72
CA GLY A 419 -6.82 29.31 26.89
C GLY A 419 -7.15 29.85 25.50
N ILE A 420 -8.47 29.89 25.20
CA ILE A 420 -9.08 30.67 24.11
C ILE A 420 -8.75 30.19 22.67
N ARG A 421 -9.66 29.43 22.09
CA ARG A 421 -10.32 29.74 20.81
C ARG A 421 -11.49 28.80 20.54
N ASN A 422 -12.64 29.12 21.09
CA ASN A 422 -13.93 28.79 20.49
C ASN A 422 -14.12 29.69 19.27
N THR A 423 -14.00 29.15 18.08
CA THR A 423 -14.71 29.63 16.88
C THR A 423 -14.88 28.44 15.94
N LEU A 424 -15.82 27.59 16.28
CA LEU A 424 -16.55 26.80 15.29
C LEU A 424 -17.56 27.75 14.63
N THR A 425 -17.34 28.11 13.38
CA THR A 425 -18.42 28.57 12.49
C THR A 425 -18.27 27.88 11.16
N ARG A 426 -19.23 26.97 10.94
CA ARG A 426 -19.84 26.45 9.70
C ARG A 426 -18.94 25.93 8.60
#